data_96f086269b953e49f4dc19243751d6c2
#
_entry.id   96f086269b953e49f4dc19243751d6c2
#
_cell.length_a   1.000
_cell.length_b   1.000
_cell.length_c   1.000
_cell.angle_alpha   90.00
_cell.angle_beta   90.00
_cell.angle_gamma   90.00
#
_symmetry.space_group_name_H-M   'P 1'
#
loop_
_entity.id
_entity.type
_entity.pdbx_description
1 polymer ?
#
loop_
_entity_poly.entity_id
_entity_poly.type
_entity_poly.pdbx_seq_one_letter_code
_entity_poly.pdbx_strand_id
1 'polypeptide(L)'
;MIDVREIDKYIKAKQYRLINSVLVWQDGKTIIERYYNGFTKESRNVIRSVVKSILSISTGICLNQGLIKSLDEPIYRYLNDFNQSIHPYHKAMTIRHLLTMTSGIYWVGGVHYHCPQLSVLRRSSNWIEHIAETDVLNVPGTKFNYSEFDIILLTAVLQAATGGDVFDFVNENLYKPLNIKSGPWWKSRCNIAYSCAEAGEGNGGKNESPSNLTANEMLRLGQLFLQNGMYNGKQIVSKEYVKEAITPSKQNPNYGYLWWLGEGYYGCRGFGGQNITVVPDKNLIYVIQATPTSRGKEYDDVISLLVD
;
A
#
# COMPACT_ATOMS: atom_id res chain seq x y z
N MET A 1 13.67 0.31 27.97
CA MET A 1 14.33 1.14 26.92
C MET A 1 15.22 0.22 26.12
N ILE A 2 14.93 0.03 24.84
CA ILE A 2 15.66 -0.90 23.98
C ILE A 2 17.11 -0.40 23.85
N ASP A 3 18.09 -1.25 24.15
CA ASP A 3 19.50 -0.90 23.92
C ASP A 3 19.78 -0.94 22.41
N VAL A 4 20.10 0.21 21.84
CA VAL A 4 20.44 0.37 20.41
C VAL A 4 21.56 -0.57 19.97
N ARG A 5 22.49 -0.93 20.87
CA ARG A 5 23.58 -1.87 20.60
C ARG A 5 23.07 -3.31 20.41
N GLU A 6 22.02 -3.67 21.11
CA GLU A 6 21.35 -4.97 20.95
C GLU A 6 20.73 -5.09 19.56
N ILE A 7 20.06 -4.02 19.07
CA ILE A 7 19.49 -3.98 17.72
C ILE A 7 20.58 -4.14 16.66
N ASP A 8 21.68 -3.38 16.77
CA ASP A 8 22.80 -3.46 15.83
C ASP A 8 23.42 -4.86 15.80
N LYS A 9 23.55 -5.49 16.97
CA LYS A 9 24.06 -6.87 17.09
C LYS A 9 23.09 -7.88 16.47
N TYR A 10 21.79 -7.71 16.71
CA TYR A 10 20.74 -8.57 16.19
C TYR A 10 20.64 -8.49 14.66
N ILE A 11 20.62 -7.27 14.11
CA ILE A 11 20.50 -7.06 12.67
C ILE A 11 21.74 -7.50 11.88
N LYS A 12 22.91 -7.47 12.49
CA LYS A 12 24.15 -8.02 11.88
C LYS A 12 24.15 -9.53 11.75
N ALA A 13 23.26 -10.24 12.43
CA ALA A 13 23.12 -11.67 12.25
C ALA A 13 22.71 -11.99 10.79
N LYS A 14 23.23 -13.12 10.25
CA LYS A 14 23.07 -13.51 8.83
C LYS A 14 21.63 -13.47 8.33
N GLN A 15 20.68 -13.79 9.20
CA GLN A 15 19.26 -13.83 8.87
C GLN A 15 18.63 -12.45 8.60
N TYR A 16 19.22 -11.37 9.12
CA TYR A 16 18.72 -9.99 8.98
C TYR A 16 19.56 -9.12 8.03
N ARG A 17 20.57 -9.69 7.40
CA ARG A 17 21.53 -8.99 6.55
C ARG A 17 20.93 -8.17 5.41
N LEU A 18 19.65 -8.38 5.08
CA LEU A 18 18.94 -7.66 4.02
C LEU A 18 18.22 -6.41 4.52
N ILE A 19 18.19 -6.19 5.85
CA ILE A 19 17.63 -4.97 6.42
C ILE A 19 18.55 -3.80 6.08
N ASN A 20 17.96 -2.75 5.51
CA ASN A 20 18.66 -1.54 5.07
C ASN A 20 18.45 -0.37 6.03
N SER A 21 17.26 -0.28 6.62
CA SER A 21 16.91 0.82 7.53
C SER A 21 15.98 0.34 8.63
N VAL A 22 16.21 0.84 9.85
CA VAL A 22 15.31 0.68 11.01
C VAL A 22 15.13 2.03 11.67
N LEU A 23 13.89 2.53 11.71
CA LEU A 23 13.51 3.72 12.42
C LEU A 23 12.47 3.37 13.48
N VAL A 24 12.62 3.95 14.67
CA VAL A 24 11.60 3.93 15.72
C VAL A 24 11.35 5.37 16.16
N TRP A 25 10.10 5.78 16.06
CA TRP A 25 9.63 7.09 16.48
C TRP A 25 8.63 6.91 17.62
N GLN A 26 8.80 7.66 18.69
CA GLN A 26 7.92 7.64 19.85
C GLN A 26 7.80 9.02 20.47
N ASP A 27 6.60 9.43 20.86
CA ASP A 27 6.30 10.65 21.62
C ASP A 27 6.94 11.91 20.99
N GLY A 28 6.85 12.04 19.67
CA GLY A 28 7.34 13.21 18.95
C GLY A 28 8.81 13.14 18.56
N LYS A 29 9.53 12.07 18.90
CA LYS A 29 10.98 11.95 18.67
C LYS A 29 11.35 10.65 17.99
N THR A 30 12.32 10.70 17.08
CA THR A 30 12.98 9.50 16.57
C THR A 30 13.96 9.01 17.64
N ILE A 31 13.67 7.86 18.25
CA ILE A 31 14.48 7.25 19.30
C ILE A 31 15.51 6.25 18.76
N ILE A 32 15.24 5.68 17.58
CA ILE A 32 16.16 4.81 16.84
C ILE A 32 16.17 5.25 15.38
N GLU A 33 17.35 5.46 14.84
CA GLU A 33 17.58 5.72 13.41
C GLU A 33 18.86 4.99 13.02
N ARG A 34 18.73 3.90 12.24
CA ARG A 34 19.82 3.02 11.84
C ARG A 34 19.75 2.67 10.37
N TYR A 35 20.89 2.67 9.74
CA TYR A 35 21.08 2.35 8.34
C TYR A 35 22.18 1.32 8.17
N TYR A 36 22.00 0.37 7.29
CA TYR A 36 22.88 -0.77 7.03
C TYR A 36 23.14 -0.92 5.52
N ASN A 37 24.04 -1.79 5.13
CA ASN A 37 24.33 -2.12 3.73
C ASN A 37 24.67 -0.89 2.86
N GLY A 38 25.32 0.13 3.45
CA GLY A 38 25.65 1.37 2.75
C GLY A 38 24.47 2.33 2.54
N PHE A 39 23.30 2.03 3.09
CA PHE A 39 22.16 2.96 3.08
C PHE A 39 22.38 4.10 4.06
N THR A 40 21.78 5.25 3.75
CA THR A 40 21.76 6.46 4.55
C THR A 40 20.32 6.96 4.71
N LYS A 41 20.11 8.04 5.42
CA LYS A 41 18.78 8.65 5.55
C LYS A 41 18.21 9.18 4.24
N GLU A 42 19.04 9.42 3.25
CA GLU A 42 18.67 9.85 1.90
C GLU A 42 18.43 8.67 0.96
N SER A 43 18.85 7.48 1.34
CA SER A 43 18.72 6.30 0.50
C SER A 43 17.24 5.91 0.36
N ARG A 44 16.85 5.62 -0.87
CA ARG A 44 15.49 5.21 -1.21
C ARG A 44 15.43 3.69 -1.38
N ASN A 45 14.37 3.09 -0.86
CA ASN A 45 14.12 1.67 -1.00
C ASN A 45 12.76 1.45 -1.66
N VAL A 46 12.67 0.37 -2.43
CA VAL A 46 11.40 -0.05 -3.05
C VAL A 46 10.42 -0.41 -1.95
N ILE A 47 9.25 0.22 -1.94
CA ILE A 47 8.27 0.04 -0.85
C ILE A 47 7.27 -1.08 -1.11
N ARG A 48 7.22 -1.63 -2.32
CA ARG A 48 6.32 -2.74 -2.68
C ARG A 48 4.86 -2.43 -2.31
N SER A 49 4.16 -3.38 -1.70
CA SER A 49 2.74 -3.25 -1.38
C SER A 49 2.38 -2.19 -0.34
N VAL A 50 3.34 -1.49 0.26
CA VAL A 50 3.06 -0.27 1.05
C VAL A 50 2.30 0.76 0.22
N VAL A 51 2.48 0.78 -1.09
CA VAL A 51 1.72 1.64 -2.01
C VAL A 51 0.22 1.43 -1.95
N LYS A 52 -0.26 0.24 -1.58
CA LYS A 52 -1.69 -0.04 -1.44
C LYS A 52 -2.31 0.84 -0.36
N SER A 53 -1.61 1.03 0.76
CA SER A 53 -2.07 1.95 1.81
C SER A 53 -2.00 3.42 1.37
N ILE A 54 -1.08 3.78 0.47
CA ILE A 54 -1.07 5.11 -0.17
C ILE A 54 -2.33 5.31 -1.03
N LEU A 55 -2.75 4.31 -1.79
CA LEU A 55 -4.01 4.35 -2.55
C LEU A 55 -5.24 4.43 -1.63
N SER A 56 -5.20 3.73 -0.49
CA SER A 56 -6.23 3.89 0.55
C SER A 56 -6.33 5.33 1.02
N ILE A 57 -5.22 5.94 1.42
CA ILE A 57 -5.19 7.35 1.85
C ILE A 57 -5.75 8.26 0.75
N SER A 58 -5.35 8.03 -0.49
CA SER A 58 -5.80 8.82 -1.65
C SER A 58 -7.29 8.68 -1.90
N THR A 59 -7.86 7.48 -1.65
CA THR A 59 -9.32 7.28 -1.70
C THR A 59 -10.03 8.11 -0.64
N GLY A 60 -9.49 8.16 0.59
CA GLY A 60 -10.01 9.02 1.65
C GLY A 60 -9.94 10.51 1.31
N ILE A 61 -8.88 10.94 0.64
CA ILE A 61 -8.74 12.32 0.15
C ILE A 61 -9.78 12.61 -0.93
N CYS A 62 -10.01 11.69 -1.87
CA CYS A 62 -11.07 11.82 -2.89
C CYS A 62 -12.47 11.96 -2.27
N LEU A 63 -12.76 11.19 -1.20
CA LEU A 63 -14.00 11.34 -0.43
C LEU A 63 -14.11 12.74 0.19
N ASN A 64 -13.05 13.23 0.84
CA ASN A 64 -13.05 14.55 1.47
C ASN A 64 -13.27 15.68 0.46
N GLN A 65 -12.79 15.51 -0.76
CA GLN A 65 -12.92 16.48 -1.84
C GLN A 65 -14.23 16.32 -2.63
N GLY A 66 -15.06 15.32 -2.31
CA GLY A 66 -16.30 15.04 -3.01
C GLY A 66 -16.13 14.47 -4.41
N LEU A 67 -14.92 14.06 -4.80
CA LEU A 67 -14.63 13.39 -6.08
C LEU A 67 -15.21 11.96 -6.12
N ILE A 68 -15.31 11.34 -4.95
CA ILE A 68 -16.05 10.10 -4.68
C ILE A 68 -17.09 10.46 -3.61
N LYS A 69 -18.36 10.09 -3.83
CA LYS A 69 -19.44 10.43 -2.90
C LYS A 69 -19.58 9.44 -1.75
N SER A 70 -19.25 8.17 -2.00
CA SER A 70 -19.34 7.08 -1.02
C SER A 70 -18.43 5.94 -1.44
N LEU A 71 -17.89 5.21 -0.46
CA LEU A 71 -17.17 3.95 -0.72
C LEU A 71 -18.10 2.85 -1.25
N ASP A 72 -19.40 2.99 -1.06
CA ASP A 72 -20.39 2.05 -1.56
C ASP A 72 -20.88 2.38 -2.98
N GLU A 73 -20.26 3.37 -3.63
CA GLU A 73 -20.49 3.61 -5.06
C GLU A 73 -19.97 2.42 -5.88
N PRO A 74 -20.82 1.93 -6.83
CA PRO A 74 -20.41 0.88 -7.73
C PRO A 74 -19.30 1.34 -8.68
N ILE A 75 -18.28 0.50 -8.85
CA ILE A 75 -17.12 0.83 -9.71
C ILE A 75 -17.47 0.99 -11.18
N TYR A 76 -18.58 0.40 -11.65
CA TYR A 76 -19.04 0.56 -13.03
C TYR A 76 -19.38 2.02 -13.40
N ARG A 77 -19.60 2.88 -12.40
CA ARG A 77 -19.80 4.33 -12.65
C ARG A 77 -18.54 5.03 -13.14
N TYR A 78 -17.39 4.46 -12.82
CA TYR A 78 -16.08 4.98 -13.17
C TYR A 78 -15.43 4.20 -14.31
N LEU A 79 -15.76 2.91 -14.47
CA LEU A 79 -15.11 1.98 -15.38
C LEU A 79 -16.10 1.48 -16.42
N ASN A 80 -15.92 1.94 -17.67
CA ASN A 80 -16.86 1.65 -18.76
C ASN A 80 -16.97 0.14 -19.07
N ASP A 81 -15.87 -0.60 -19.02
CA ASP A 81 -15.86 -2.06 -19.27
C ASP A 81 -16.77 -2.80 -18.26
N PHE A 82 -16.78 -2.36 -17.00
CA PHE A 82 -17.68 -2.88 -15.98
C PHE A 82 -19.13 -2.38 -16.18
N ASN A 83 -19.31 -1.20 -16.74
CA ASN A 83 -20.65 -0.68 -17.05
C ASN A 83 -21.30 -1.43 -18.22
N GLN A 84 -20.54 -1.82 -19.23
CA GLN A 84 -21.02 -2.57 -20.38
C GLN A 84 -21.20 -4.05 -20.10
N SER A 85 -20.58 -4.57 -19.04
CA SER A 85 -20.66 -5.99 -18.68
C SER A 85 -22.11 -6.38 -18.33
N ILE A 86 -22.51 -7.57 -18.82
CA ILE A 86 -23.77 -8.23 -18.46
C ILE A 86 -23.66 -9.04 -17.16
N HIS A 87 -22.46 -9.23 -16.62
CA HIS A 87 -22.24 -10.03 -15.42
C HIS A 87 -22.81 -9.29 -14.18
N PRO A 88 -23.78 -9.89 -13.46
CA PRO A 88 -24.51 -9.19 -12.39
C PRO A 88 -23.59 -8.73 -11.24
N TYR A 89 -22.52 -9.47 -10.95
CA TYR A 89 -21.58 -9.13 -9.88
C TYR A 89 -20.73 -7.89 -10.21
N HIS A 90 -20.49 -7.59 -11.50
CA HIS A 90 -19.81 -6.34 -11.89
C HIS A 90 -20.60 -5.10 -11.48
N LYS A 91 -21.93 -5.18 -11.51
CA LYS A 91 -22.82 -4.09 -11.06
C LYS A 91 -22.86 -3.97 -9.53
N ALA A 92 -22.54 -5.03 -8.82
CA ALA A 92 -22.52 -5.07 -7.35
C ALA A 92 -21.16 -4.70 -6.74
N MET A 93 -20.07 -4.67 -7.55
CA MET A 93 -18.74 -4.30 -7.05
C MET A 93 -18.69 -2.83 -6.67
N THR A 94 -18.21 -2.52 -5.48
CA THR A 94 -18.07 -1.17 -4.95
C THR A 94 -16.61 -0.83 -4.67
N ILE A 95 -16.32 0.45 -4.47
CA ILE A 95 -14.99 0.92 -4.05
C ILE A 95 -14.58 0.26 -2.72
N ARG A 96 -15.52 0.09 -1.79
CA ARG A 96 -15.30 -0.62 -0.52
C ARG A 96 -14.82 -2.04 -0.73
N HIS A 97 -15.37 -2.76 -1.70
CA HIS A 97 -14.94 -4.14 -2.02
C HIS A 97 -13.49 -4.18 -2.49
N LEU A 98 -13.03 -3.19 -3.26
CA LEU A 98 -11.63 -3.09 -3.67
C LEU A 98 -10.71 -2.78 -2.49
N LEU A 99 -11.10 -1.84 -1.62
CA LEU A 99 -10.35 -1.48 -0.42
C LEU A 99 -10.23 -2.62 0.59
N THR A 100 -11.23 -3.50 0.64
CA THR A 100 -11.25 -4.66 1.55
C THR A 100 -10.79 -5.96 0.90
N MET A 101 -10.32 -5.90 -0.37
CA MET A 101 -9.87 -7.09 -1.12
C MET A 101 -10.97 -8.16 -1.23
N THR A 102 -12.18 -7.74 -1.57
CA THR A 102 -13.37 -8.61 -1.60
C THR A 102 -14.18 -8.47 -2.90
N SER A 103 -13.57 -8.08 -4.01
CA SER A 103 -14.24 -7.97 -5.32
C SER A 103 -14.88 -9.28 -5.78
N GLY A 104 -14.30 -10.41 -5.37
CA GLY A 104 -14.72 -11.74 -5.80
C GLY A 104 -14.14 -12.18 -7.15
N ILE A 105 -13.40 -11.31 -7.85
CA ILE A 105 -12.71 -11.62 -9.10
C ILE A 105 -11.69 -12.74 -8.86
N TYR A 106 -11.60 -13.68 -9.80
CA TYR A 106 -10.63 -14.76 -9.73
C TYR A 106 -9.20 -14.22 -9.69
N TRP A 107 -8.51 -14.54 -8.62
CA TRP A 107 -7.13 -14.19 -8.42
C TRP A 107 -6.40 -15.27 -7.65
N VAL A 108 -5.24 -15.67 -8.17
CA VAL A 108 -4.31 -16.57 -7.48
C VAL A 108 -2.98 -15.82 -7.33
N GLY A 109 -2.63 -15.50 -6.11
CA GLY A 109 -1.32 -14.99 -5.77
C GLY A 109 -0.25 -16.03 -6.11
N GLY A 110 0.73 -15.65 -6.93
CA GLY A 110 1.82 -16.54 -7.29
C GLY A 110 2.79 -16.76 -6.12
N VAL A 111 3.51 -17.87 -6.16
CA VAL A 111 4.63 -18.13 -5.27
C VAL A 111 5.86 -17.38 -5.80
N HIS A 112 6.58 -16.69 -4.92
CA HIS A 112 7.85 -16.01 -5.26
C HIS A 112 7.75 -14.99 -6.43
N TYR A 113 6.70 -14.16 -6.47
CA TYR A 113 6.42 -13.18 -7.55
C TYR A 113 6.03 -13.75 -8.92
N HIS A 114 5.94 -15.03 -9.08
CA HIS A 114 5.45 -15.62 -10.30
C HIS A 114 3.93 -15.66 -10.29
N CYS A 115 3.26 -14.53 -10.54
CA CYS A 115 1.83 -14.48 -10.75
C CYS A 115 1.53 -14.58 -12.25
N PRO A 116 1.04 -15.74 -12.75
CA PRO A 116 0.73 -15.90 -14.17
C PRO A 116 -0.29 -14.89 -14.68
N GLN A 117 -1.27 -14.51 -13.85
CA GLN A 117 -2.31 -13.55 -14.23
C GLN A 117 -1.74 -12.17 -14.49
N LEU A 118 -0.78 -11.68 -13.69
CA LEU A 118 -0.08 -10.42 -13.96
C LEU A 118 0.74 -10.50 -15.26
N SER A 119 1.38 -11.64 -15.52
CA SER A 119 2.15 -11.85 -16.75
C SER A 119 1.26 -11.81 -17.99
N VAL A 120 0.04 -12.31 -17.92
CA VAL A 120 -0.95 -12.23 -18.99
C VAL A 120 -1.48 -10.80 -19.11
N LEU A 121 -1.90 -10.19 -18.00
CA LEU A 121 -2.39 -8.81 -17.95
C LEU A 121 -1.43 -7.82 -18.59
N ARG A 122 -0.13 -7.92 -18.30
CA ARG A 122 0.91 -7.03 -18.87
C ARG A 122 1.01 -7.07 -20.39
N ARG A 123 0.57 -8.14 -21.01
CA ARG A 123 0.51 -8.29 -22.47
C ARG A 123 -0.77 -7.74 -23.08
N SER A 124 -1.81 -7.57 -22.28
CA SER A 124 -3.07 -6.97 -22.72
C SER A 124 -2.87 -5.48 -23.06
N SER A 125 -3.57 -5.03 -24.09
CA SER A 125 -3.65 -3.62 -24.49
C SER A 125 -4.57 -2.82 -23.55
N ASN A 126 -5.59 -3.46 -22.99
CA ASN A 126 -6.55 -2.87 -22.05
C ASN A 126 -6.64 -3.74 -20.79
N TRP A 127 -6.09 -3.23 -19.70
CA TRP A 127 -6.05 -3.95 -18.43
C TRP A 127 -7.43 -4.03 -17.76
N ILE A 128 -8.24 -3.01 -17.91
CA ILE A 128 -9.56 -2.96 -17.26
C ILE A 128 -10.51 -3.94 -17.95
N GLU A 129 -10.53 -3.96 -19.26
CA GLU A 129 -11.27 -4.94 -20.05
C GLU A 129 -10.85 -6.38 -19.70
N HIS A 130 -9.55 -6.66 -19.69
CA HIS A 130 -9.02 -7.98 -19.32
C HIS A 130 -9.46 -8.43 -17.93
N ILE A 131 -9.48 -7.51 -16.95
CA ILE A 131 -9.96 -7.82 -15.61
C ILE A 131 -11.49 -8.03 -15.61
N ALA A 132 -12.24 -7.25 -16.38
CA ALA A 132 -13.69 -7.42 -16.53
C ALA A 132 -14.08 -8.73 -17.24
N GLU A 133 -13.20 -9.29 -18.06
CA GLU A 133 -13.38 -10.61 -18.69
C GLU A 133 -12.97 -11.78 -17.79
N THR A 134 -12.34 -11.49 -16.65
CA THR A 134 -11.93 -12.52 -15.69
C THR A 134 -13.12 -13.00 -14.87
N ASP A 135 -13.22 -14.31 -14.64
CA ASP A 135 -14.29 -14.91 -13.85
C ASP A 135 -14.45 -14.27 -12.47
N VAL A 136 -15.70 -14.10 -12.03
CA VAL A 136 -16.04 -13.70 -10.66
C VAL A 136 -16.50 -14.92 -9.89
N LEU A 137 -15.66 -15.42 -8.99
CA LEU A 137 -15.90 -16.68 -8.27
C LEU A 137 -16.73 -16.52 -7.00
N ASN A 138 -16.77 -15.32 -6.44
CA ASN A 138 -17.48 -15.06 -5.20
C ASN A 138 -18.35 -13.80 -5.34
N VAL A 139 -19.47 -13.78 -4.65
CA VAL A 139 -20.27 -12.57 -4.54
C VAL A 139 -19.41 -11.45 -3.94
N PRO A 140 -19.36 -10.25 -4.55
CA PRO A 140 -18.59 -9.13 -4.00
C PRO A 140 -18.93 -8.87 -2.53
N GLY A 141 -17.92 -8.66 -1.71
CA GLY A 141 -18.07 -8.42 -0.28
C GLY A 141 -18.22 -9.69 0.58
N THR A 142 -18.06 -10.90 0.02
CA THR A 142 -18.28 -12.15 0.80
C THR A 142 -17.00 -12.87 1.19
N LYS A 143 -15.91 -12.72 0.41
CA LYS A 143 -14.67 -13.45 0.65
C LYS A 143 -13.46 -12.55 0.43
N PHE A 144 -12.57 -12.54 1.41
CA PHE A 144 -11.27 -11.88 1.29
C PHE A 144 -10.34 -12.68 0.37
N ASN A 145 -9.72 -11.99 -0.58
CA ASN A 145 -8.65 -12.53 -1.41
C ASN A 145 -7.68 -11.41 -1.78
N TYR A 146 -6.47 -11.43 -1.24
CA TYR A 146 -5.47 -10.40 -1.51
C TYR A 146 -5.09 -10.38 -2.99
N SER A 147 -5.55 -9.36 -3.73
CA SER A 147 -5.56 -9.31 -5.19
C SER A 147 -4.91 -8.04 -5.74
N GLU A 148 -4.03 -8.19 -6.72
CA GLU A 148 -3.52 -7.04 -7.48
C GLU A 148 -4.57 -6.49 -8.44
N PHE A 149 -5.55 -7.29 -8.88
CA PHE A 149 -6.64 -6.81 -9.72
C PHE A 149 -7.50 -5.78 -8.99
N ASP A 150 -7.80 -5.99 -7.70
CA ASP A 150 -8.52 -5.02 -6.89
C ASP A 150 -7.78 -3.67 -6.81
N ILE A 151 -6.45 -3.72 -6.73
CA ILE A 151 -5.60 -2.52 -6.68
C ILE A 151 -5.56 -1.80 -8.03
N ILE A 152 -5.46 -2.53 -9.13
CA ILE A 152 -5.48 -1.96 -10.48
C ILE A 152 -6.84 -1.30 -10.76
N LEU A 153 -7.94 -1.96 -10.38
CA LEU A 153 -9.28 -1.39 -10.49
C LEU A 153 -9.44 -0.15 -9.61
N LEU A 154 -8.95 -0.18 -8.37
CA LEU A 154 -8.98 0.99 -7.48
C LEU A 154 -8.20 2.16 -8.08
N THR A 155 -7.02 1.90 -8.63
CA THR A 155 -6.22 2.93 -9.31
C THR A 155 -6.98 3.53 -10.50
N ALA A 156 -7.62 2.69 -11.32
CA ALA A 156 -8.42 3.14 -12.44
C ALA A 156 -9.66 3.96 -12.00
N VAL A 157 -10.32 3.56 -10.91
CA VAL A 157 -11.43 4.33 -10.31
C VAL A 157 -10.94 5.70 -9.85
N LEU A 158 -9.81 5.76 -9.14
CA LEU A 158 -9.23 7.03 -8.69
C LEU A 158 -8.84 7.92 -9.87
N GLN A 159 -8.25 7.34 -10.92
CA GLN A 159 -7.89 8.07 -12.14
C GLN A 159 -9.13 8.67 -12.82
N ALA A 160 -10.22 7.90 -12.91
CA ALA A 160 -11.49 8.39 -13.45
C ALA A 160 -12.13 9.46 -12.55
N ALA A 161 -12.12 9.28 -11.24
CA ALA A 161 -12.70 10.22 -10.28
C ALA A 161 -11.94 11.55 -10.24
N THR A 162 -10.62 11.53 -10.38
CA THR A 162 -9.77 12.74 -10.37
C THR A 162 -9.67 13.41 -11.73
N GLY A 163 -10.08 12.73 -12.80
CA GLY A 163 -10.00 13.25 -14.18
C GLY A 163 -8.58 13.33 -14.73
N GLY A 164 -7.58 12.68 -14.09
CA GLY A 164 -6.19 12.76 -14.47
C GLY A 164 -5.33 11.61 -13.99
N ASP A 165 -4.02 11.80 -14.02
CA ASP A 165 -3.08 10.82 -13.51
C ASP A 165 -3.18 10.68 -11.98
N VAL A 166 -3.34 9.45 -11.51
CA VAL A 166 -3.44 9.19 -10.08
C VAL A 166 -2.16 9.54 -9.33
N PHE A 167 -0.99 9.40 -9.97
CA PHE A 167 0.26 9.82 -9.34
C PHE A 167 0.30 11.34 -9.12
N ASP A 168 -0.14 12.14 -10.09
CA ASP A 168 -0.19 13.59 -9.94
C ASP A 168 -1.12 13.99 -8.80
N PHE A 169 -2.28 13.32 -8.68
CA PHE A 169 -3.18 13.52 -7.56
C PHE A 169 -2.54 13.17 -6.21
N VAL A 170 -1.88 12.01 -6.11
CA VAL A 170 -1.14 11.57 -4.92
C VAL A 170 -0.04 12.56 -4.57
N ASN A 171 0.71 13.00 -5.57
CA ASN A 171 1.82 13.94 -5.38
C ASN A 171 1.32 15.27 -4.81
N GLU A 172 0.27 15.85 -5.38
CA GLU A 172 -0.25 17.15 -4.94
C GLU A 172 -0.95 17.07 -3.57
N ASN A 173 -1.76 16.04 -3.34
CA ASN A 173 -2.67 15.99 -2.20
C ASN A 173 -2.12 15.19 -1.00
N LEU A 174 -1.09 14.36 -1.21
CA LEU A 174 -0.49 13.56 -0.15
C LEU A 174 1.02 13.77 -0.05
N TYR A 175 1.78 13.58 -1.12
CA TYR A 175 3.24 13.59 -1.04
C TYR A 175 3.81 14.97 -0.71
N LYS A 176 3.41 16.01 -1.44
CA LYS A 176 3.86 17.39 -1.15
C LYS A 176 3.52 17.83 0.27
N PRO A 177 2.27 17.69 0.77
CA PRO A 177 1.93 18.02 2.15
C PRO A 177 2.78 17.29 3.19
N LEU A 178 3.15 16.05 2.93
CA LEU A 178 4.01 15.25 3.80
C LEU A 178 5.51 15.44 3.52
N ASN A 179 5.89 16.32 2.60
CA ASN A 179 7.27 16.49 2.14
C ASN A 179 7.90 15.15 1.69
N ILE A 180 7.12 14.32 0.99
CA ILE A 180 7.57 13.08 0.34
C ILE A 180 7.99 13.42 -1.09
N LYS A 181 9.14 12.89 -1.52
CA LYS A 181 9.65 13.06 -2.88
C LYS A 181 9.67 11.70 -3.56
N SER A 182 8.87 11.51 -4.59
CA SER A 182 8.83 10.28 -5.38
C SER A 182 8.83 10.62 -6.87
N GLY A 183 9.37 9.74 -7.67
CA GLY A 183 9.23 9.82 -9.12
C GLY A 183 7.85 9.35 -9.59
N PRO A 184 7.49 9.63 -10.85
CA PRO A 184 6.20 9.25 -11.40
C PRO A 184 6.04 7.73 -11.42
N TRP A 185 4.80 7.27 -11.23
CA TRP A 185 4.51 5.85 -11.31
C TRP A 185 4.52 5.35 -12.75
N TRP A 186 4.94 4.11 -12.92
CA TRP A 186 4.89 3.47 -14.22
C TRP A 186 3.44 3.34 -14.72
N LYS A 187 3.25 3.46 -16.03
CA LYS A 187 1.93 3.35 -16.66
C LYS A 187 1.85 2.15 -17.58
N SER A 188 0.71 1.49 -17.55
CA SER A 188 0.35 0.46 -18.52
C SER A 188 0.13 1.05 -19.93
N ARG A 189 -0.01 0.19 -20.93
CA ARG A 189 -0.34 0.61 -22.31
C ARG A 189 -1.69 1.33 -22.40
N CYS A 190 -2.62 1.03 -21.49
CA CYS A 190 -3.91 1.72 -21.39
C CYS A 190 -3.88 2.90 -20.41
N ASN A 191 -2.69 3.43 -20.10
CA ASN A 191 -2.49 4.61 -19.27
C ASN A 191 -2.96 4.48 -17.81
N ILE A 192 -3.07 3.26 -17.28
CA ILE A 192 -3.31 3.03 -15.85
C ILE A 192 -1.98 3.15 -15.11
N ALA A 193 -1.90 4.07 -14.17
CA ALA A 193 -0.74 4.22 -13.31
C ALA A 193 -0.63 3.02 -12.35
N TYR A 194 0.49 2.32 -12.37
CA TYR A 194 0.71 1.15 -11.56
C TYR A 194 2.00 1.31 -10.75
N SER A 195 1.83 1.40 -9.46
CA SER A 195 2.89 1.74 -8.54
C SER A 195 3.59 0.53 -7.92
N CYS A 196 3.06 -0.69 -8.12
CA CYS A 196 3.72 -1.89 -7.61
C CYS A 196 5.00 -2.18 -8.38
N ALA A 197 6.05 -2.44 -7.64
CA ALA A 197 7.42 -2.56 -8.13
C ALA A 197 7.68 -3.71 -9.11
N GLU A 198 6.75 -4.65 -9.24
CA GLU A 198 6.83 -5.73 -10.22
C GLU A 198 6.82 -5.23 -11.67
N ALA A 199 6.34 -4.01 -11.90
CA ALA A 199 6.38 -3.38 -13.21
C ALA A 199 7.80 -2.99 -13.66
N GLY A 200 8.72 -2.81 -12.73
CA GLY A 200 10.12 -2.41 -13.01
C GLY A 200 11.07 -3.55 -13.37
N GLU A 201 10.68 -4.80 -13.19
CA GLU A 201 11.56 -5.96 -13.48
C GLU A 201 11.85 -6.14 -14.97
N GLY A 202 11.08 -5.51 -15.86
CA GLY A 202 11.30 -5.54 -17.30
C GLY A 202 12.51 -4.73 -17.80
N ASN A 203 13.06 -3.83 -16.99
CA ASN A 203 14.10 -2.88 -17.39
C ASN A 203 15.48 -3.13 -16.75
N GLY A 204 15.83 -4.36 -16.43
CA GLY A 204 17.21 -4.72 -16.12
C GLY A 204 17.74 -4.26 -14.75
N GLY A 205 16.90 -4.16 -13.75
CA GLY A 205 17.33 -4.16 -12.33
C GLY A 205 18.05 -2.90 -11.84
N LYS A 206 18.02 -1.80 -12.56
CA LYS A 206 18.64 -0.55 -12.11
C LYS A 206 17.58 0.40 -11.51
N ASN A 207 17.53 0.48 -10.20
CA ASN A 207 17.15 1.61 -9.32
C ASN A 207 15.92 2.51 -9.64
N GLU A 208 15.13 2.21 -10.65
CA GLU A 208 14.00 3.05 -11.07
C GLU A 208 12.64 2.37 -10.83
N SER A 209 12.47 1.83 -9.63
CA SER A 209 11.11 1.49 -9.22
C SER A 209 10.39 2.79 -8.86
N PRO A 210 9.26 3.07 -9.51
CA PRO A 210 8.53 4.34 -9.30
C PRO A 210 8.05 4.53 -7.86
N SER A 211 7.97 3.49 -7.05
CA SER A 211 7.55 3.58 -5.65
C SER A 211 8.72 3.42 -4.68
N ASN A 212 9.70 4.30 -4.80
CA ASN A 212 10.85 4.35 -3.88
C ASN A 212 10.67 5.48 -2.86
N LEU A 213 10.74 5.14 -1.57
CA LEU A 213 10.71 6.10 -0.48
C LEU A 213 11.94 5.92 0.44
N THR A 214 12.34 7.00 1.09
CA THR A 214 13.24 6.91 2.24
C THR A 214 12.49 6.36 3.46
N ALA A 215 13.21 5.86 4.45
CA ALA A 215 12.60 5.40 5.69
C ALA A 215 11.85 6.53 6.44
N ASN A 216 12.38 7.74 6.38
CA ASN A 216 11.74 8.92 6.97
C ASN A 216 10.46 9.33 6.22
N GLU A 217 10.38 9.14 4.91
CA GLU A 217 9.16 9.35 4.14
C GLU A 217 8.09 8.30 4.49
N MET A 218 8.47 7.05 4.69
CA MET A 218 7.57 6.01 5.19
C MET A 218 7.08 6.33 6.61
N LEU A 219 7.95 6.83 7.48
CA LEU A 219 7.57 7.25 8.83
C LEU A 219 6.46 8.31 8.81
N ARG A 220 6.51 9.28 7.89
CA ARG A 220 5.49 10.33 7.78
C ARG A 220 4.10 9.79 7.40
N LEU A 221 4.03 8.72 6.62
CA LEU A 221 2.76 8.03 6.35
C LEU A 221 2.19 7.40 7.64
N GLY A 222 3.04 6.81 8.47
CA GLY A 222 2.64 6.30 9.79
C GLY A 222 2.17 7.43 10.72
N GLN A 223 2.91 8.55 10.76
CA GLN A 223 2.54 9.72 11.57
C GLN A 223 1.20 10.32 11.16
N LEU A 224 0.91 10.39 9.85
CA LEU A 224 -0.38 10.84 9.35
C LEU A 224 -1.53 10.04 9.95
N PHE A 225 -1.41 8.70 9.97
CA PHE A 225 -2.46 7.82 10.49
C PHE A 225 -2.53 7.84 12.02
N LEU A 226 -1.38 7.85 12.70
CA LEU A 226 -1.34 7.99 14.16
C LEU A 226 -2.00 9.29 14.63
N GLN A 227 -1.89 10.36 13.86
CA GLN A 227 -2.48 11.68 14.14
C GLN A 227 -3.89 11.84 13.52
N ASN A 228 -4.60 10.75 13.27
CA ASN A 228 -5.97 10.77 12.74
C ASN A 228 -6.10 11.59 11.44
N GLY A 229 -5.15 11.46 10.54
CA GLY A 229 -5.15 12.12 9.25
C GLY A 229 -4.66 13.56 9.25
N MET A 230 -4.15 14.04 10.37
CA MET A 230 -3.50 15.36 10.49
C MET A 230 -1.98 15.24 10.26
N TYR A 231 -1.41 16.24 9.62
CA TYR A 231 0.04 16.40 9.51
C TYR A 231 0.42 17.88 9.49
N ASN A 232 1.35 18.28 10.37
CA ASN A 232 1.78 19.67 10.54
C ASN A 232 0.60 20.65 10.69
N GLY A 233 -0.41 20.31 11.49
CA GLY A 233 -1.59 21.14 11.74
C GLY A 233 -2.62 21.17 10.61
N LYS A 234 -2.41 20.45 9.51
CA LYS A 234 -3.34 20.36 8.38
C LYS A 234 -4.02 19.01 8.32
N GLN A 235 -5.34 18.99 8.15
CA GLN A 235 -6.09 17.76 7.88
C GLN A 235 -5.86 17.36 6.42
N ILE A 236 -5.23 16.22 6.19
CA ILE A 236 -4.93 15.67 4.87
C ILE A 236 -6.01 14.68 4.44
N VAL A 237 -6.42 13.82 5.35
CA VAL A 237 -7.52 12.85 5.18
C VAL A 237 -8.39 12.88 6.44
N SER A 238 -9.72 12.73 6.33
CA SER A 238 -10.62 12.86 7.48
C SER A 238 -10.32 11.84 8.57
N LYS A 239 -10.56 12.23 9.82
CA LYS A 239 -10.46 11.35 10.99
C LYS A 239 -11.38 10.15 10.88
N GLU A 240 -12.56 10.37 10.34
CA GLU A 240 -13.60 9.34 10.13
C GLU A 240 -13.07 8.27 9.18
N TYR A 241 -12.50 8.68 8.04
CA TYR A 241 -11.90 7.73 7.10
C TYR A 241 -10.74 6.95 7.72
N VAL A 242 -9.83 7.62 8.44
CA VAL A 242 -8.71 6.94 9.12
C VAL A 242 -9.24 5.87 10.06
N LYS A 243 -10.26 6.21 10.87
CA LYS A 243 -10.88 5.26 11.81
C LYS A 243 -11.48 4.06 11.08
N GLU A 244 -12.21 4.29 9.98
CA GLU A 244 -12.77 3.20 9.18
C GLU A 244 -11.66 2.36 8.53
N ALA A 245 -10.62 2.99 8.00
CA ALA A 245 -9.54 2.32 7.30
C ALA A 245 -8.75 1.33 8.17
N ILE A 246 -8.68 1.58 9.48
CA ILE A 246 -8.04 0.70 10.46
C ILE A 246 -9.05 -0.11 11.29
N THR A 247 -10.30 -0.19 10.86
CA THR A 247 -11.32 -1.06 11.45
C THR A 247 -11.31 -2.41 10.71
N PRO A 248 -11.36 -3.54 11.46
CA PRO A 248 -11.43 -4.87 10.84
C PRO A 248 -12.56 -5.00 9.82
N SER A 249 -12.24 -5.53 8.65
CA SER A 249 -13.27 -5.88 7.68
C SER A 249 -14.02 -7.13 8.14
N LYS A 250 -15.30 -7.25 7.75
CA LYS A 250 -16.14 -8.40 8.09
C LYS A 250 -15.54 -9.73 7.61
N GLN A 251 -14.81 -9.72 6.49
CA GLN A 251 -14.28 -10.90 5.82
C GLN A 251 -12.86 -11.25 6.27
N ASN A 252 -12.15 -10.32 6.90
CA ASN A 252 -10.82 -10.56 7.45
C ASN A 252 -10.57 -9.64 8.66
N PRO A 253 -10.54 -10.18 9.89
CA PRO A 253 -10.32 -9.39 11.10
C PRO A 253 -8.93 -8.72 11.16
N ASN A 254 -7.99 -9.20 10.34
CA ASN A 254 -6.62 -8.67 10.28
C ASN A 254 -6.41 -7.68 9.11
N TYR A 255 -7.51 -7.19 8.48
CA TYR A 255 -7.42 -6.32 7.32
C TYR A 255 -8.53 -5.27 7.30
N GLY A 256 -8.15 -4.01 7.14
CA GLY A 256 -9.06 -2.88 6.92
C GLY A 256 -9.06 -2.41 5.47
N TYR A 257 -9.04 -1.10 5.24
CA TYR A 257 -8.96 -0.53 3.89
C TYR A 257 -7.49 -0.47 3.43
N LEU A 258 -6.98 -1.60 2.95
CA LEU A 258 -5.59 -1.78 2.51
C LEU A 258 -4.55 -1.55 3.64
N TRP A 259 -4.97 -1.75 4.88
CA TRP A 259 -4.14 -1.74 6.07
C TRP A 259 -4.18 -3.11 6.76
N TRP A 260 -3.02 -3.61 7.16
CA TRP A 260 -2.91 -4.79 8.00
C TRP A 260 -3.18 -4.41 9.45
N LEU A 261 -3.92 -5.26 10.15
CA LEU A 261 -4.33 -5.05 11.53
C LEU A 261 -3.84 -6.19 12.39
N GLY A 262 -3.44 -5.86 13.62
CA GLY A 262 -3.05 -6.83 14.65
C GLY A 262 -3.53 -6.36 16.02
N GLU A 263 -3.24 -7.13 17.05
CA GLU A 263 -3.59 -6.78 18.41
C GLU A 263 -2.80 -5.54 18.86
N GLY A 264 -3.50 -4.43 19.08
CA GLY A 264 -2.91 -3.15 19.51
C GLY A 264 -2.09 -2.41 18.43
N TYR A 265 -2.06 -2.86 17.19
CA TYR A 265 -1.33 -2.18 16.12
C TYR A 265 -2.02 -2.28 14.76
N TYR A 266 -1.64 -1.38 13.87
CA TYR A 266 -1.95 -1.48 12.45
C TYR A 266 -0.74 -1.04 11.60
N GLY A 267 -0.73 -1.40 10.31
CA GLY A 267 0.41 -1.02 9.47
C GLY A 267 0.28 -1.37 8.01
N CYS A 268 1.32 -0.98 7.28
CA CYS A 268 1.52 -1.30 5.87
C CYS A 268 2.61 -2.36 5.75
N ARG A 269 2.41 -3.34 4.88
CA ARG A 269 3.42 -4.35 4.61
C ARG A 269 3.71 -4.45 3.12
N GLY A 270 4.96 -4.41 2.76
CA GLY A 270 5.46 -4.64 1.42
C GLY A 270 6.42 -5.82 1.40
N PHE A 271 6.30 -6.62 0.37
CA PHE A 271 7.10 -7.84 0.21
C PHE A 271 8.60 -7.60 0.41
N GLY A 272 9.24 -8.53 1.11
CA GLY A 272 10.67 -8.48 1.39
C GLY A 272 11.03 -7.57 2.55
N GLY A 273 10.09 -7.28 3.47
CA GLY A 273 10.37 -6.60 4.73
C GLY A 273 10.23 -5.08 4.68
N GLN A 274 9.41 -4.57 3.80
CA GLN A 274 9.01 -3.16 3.84
C GLN A 274 7.86 -3.02 4.84
N ASN A 275 8.06 -2.28 5.91
CA ASN A 275 7.08 -2.21 6.98
C ASN A 275 6.95 -0.80 7.54
N ILE A 276 5.70 -0.39 7.78
CA ILE A 276 5.32 0.71 8.65
C ILE A 276 4.37 0.10 9.66
N THR A 277 4.69 0.13 10.95
CA THR A 277 3.75 -0.30 11.99
C THR A 277 3.52 0.82 12.97
N VAL A 278 2.27 1.04 13.29
CA VAL A 278 1.77 2.07 14.22
C VAL A 278 1.16 1.36 15.43
N VAL A 279 1.61 1.71 16.63
CA VAL A 279 1.11 1.22 17.91
C VAL A 279 0.52 2.43 18.66
N PRO A 280 -0.80 2.70 18.51
CA PRO A 280 -1.41 3.93 19.00
C PRO A 280 -1.27 4.13 20.51
N ASP A 281 -1.50 3.09 21.29
CA ASP A 281 -1.48 3.15 22.76
C ASP A 281 -0.08 3.49 23.32
N LYS A 282 0.97 3.18 22.56
CA LYS A 282 2.35 3.51 22.91
C LYS A 282 2.83 4.80 22.23
N ASN A 283 1.98 5.48 21.46
CA ASN A 283 2.34 6.62 20.59
C ASN A 283 3.64 6.34 19.81
N LEU A 284 3.70 5.14 19.20
CA LEU A 284 4.90 4.55 18.62
C LEU A 284 4.71 4.23 17.16
N ILE A 285 5.74 4.49 16.36
CA ILE A 285 5.83 4.03 14.97
C ILE A 285 7.19 3.44 14.74
N TYR A 286 7.25 2.30 14.07
CA TYR A 286 8.50 1.81 13.53
C TYR A 286 8.41 1.54 12.03
N VAL A 287 9.56 1.73 11.37
CA VAL A 287 9.74 1.51 9.93
C VAL A 287 10.91 0.58 9.74
N ILE A 288 10.70 -0.45 8.93
CA ILE A 288 11.76 -1.32 8.43
C ILE A 288 11.78 -1.22 6.91
N GLN A 289 12.97 -1.10 6.35
CA GLN A 289 13.20 -1.27 4.93
C GLN A 289 14.25 -2.35 4.72
N ALA A 290 14.06 -3.20 3.73
CA ALA A 290 14.98 -4.25 3.39
C ALA A 290 15.11 -4.44 1.87
N THR A 291 16.17 -5.09 1.43
CA THR A 291 16.34 -5.49 0.03
C THR A 291 15.46 -6.71 -0.25
N PRO A 292 14.44 -6.59 -1.14
CA PRO A 292 13.59 -7.72 -1.48
C PRO A 292 14.37 -8.82 -2.17
N THR A 293 14.04 -10.07 -1.86
CA THR A 293 14.56 -11.25 -2.56
C THR A 293 13.40 -12.11 -3.03
N SER A 294 13.65 -13.01 -3.99
CA SER A 294 12.63 -13.93 -4.54
C SER A 294 11.94 -14.81 -3.48
N ARG A 295 12.58 -15.01 -2.34
CA ARG A 295 12.02 -15.82 -1.24
C ARG A 295 11.09 -15.04 -0.33
N GLY A 296 11.11 -13.70 -0.36
CA GLY A 296 10.44 -12.83 0.56
C GLY A 296 10.78 -13.16 2.01
N LYS A 297 11.14 -12.17 2.79
CA LYS A 297 11.27 -12.35 4.23
C LYS A 297 10.54 -11.20 4.90
N GLU A 298 9.69 -11.53 5.84
CA GLU A 298 9.13 -10.57 6.77
C GLU A 298 10.00 -10.58 8.04
N TYR A 299 10.04 -9.46 8.74
CA TYR A 299 10.89 -9.25 9.89
C TYR A 299 10.04 -8.95 11.13
N ASP A 300 8.95 -9.70 11.32
CA ASP A 300 8.03 -9.54 12.46
C ASP A 300 8.75 -9.81 13.80
N ASP A 301 9.73 -10.68 13.80
CA ASP A 301 10.59 -10.96 14.96
C ASP A 301 11.48 -9.76 15.38
N VAL A 302 11.93 -8.95 14.40
CA VAL A 302 12.61 -7.68 14.71
C VAL A 302 11.64 -6.67 15.32
N ILE A 303 10.40 -6.70 14.85
CA ILE A 303 9.32 -5.88 15.35
C ILE A 303 9.01 -6.18 16.80
N SER A 304 8.89 -7.47 17.16
CA SER A 304 8.64 -7.90 18.54
C SER A 304 9.72 -7.39 19.50
N LEU A 305 11.00 -7.45 19.08
CA LEU A 305 12.11 -6.90 19.87
C LEU A 305 12.07 -5.37 20.07
N LEU A 306 11.35 -4.67 19.21
CA LEU A 306 11.25 -3.21 19.27
C LEU A 306 10.02 -2.73 20.06
N VAL A 307 9.06 -3.61 20.32
CA VAL A 307 7.78 -3.28 20.96
C VAL A 307 7.71 -3.71 22.42
N ASP A 308 8.43 -4.78 22.81
CA ASP A 308 8.56 -5.25 24.19
C ASP A 308 9.50 -4.34 25.00
#